data_f531a1cfb2515d357d79e905bf02872d
#
_entry.id   f531a1cfb2515d357d79e905bf02872d
#
_cell.length_a   1.000
_cell.length_b   1.000
_cell.length_c   1.000
_cell.angle_alpha   90.00
_cell.angle_beta   90.00
_cell.angle_gamma   90.00
#
_symmetry.space_group_name_H-M   'P 1'
#
loop_
_entity.id
_entity.type
_entity.pdbx_description
1 polymer ?
#
loop_
_entity_poly.entity_id
_entity_poly.type
_entity_poly.pdbx_seq_one_letter_code
_entity_poly.pdbx_strand_id
1 'polypeptide(L)'
;MERFPSVKARDLEGREVTIPDGLPPTPRVVILAFKRRHMELIETWEPVLEALESRCRRLSVWEVPALSRVYLPMRGFIDGGMRSGITDPQARQHTLTAYTDLSALARELGLPSFDTIYVLLLAPDGAIVWRGQGPADAEQTAAIGEAVEELACG
;
A
#
# COMPACT_ATOMS: atom_id res chain seq x y z
N MET A 1 -1.79 -7.74 -18.76
CA MET A 1 -2.13 -6.87 -17.62
C MET A 1 -1.04 -6.96 -16.56
N GLU A 2 -0.60 -5.81 -16.08
CA GLU A 2 0.49 -5.74 -15.11
C GLU A 2 0.07 -6.34 -13.76
N ARG A 3 0.97 -7.06 -13.15
CA ARG A 3 0.75 -7.67 -11.84
C ARG A 3 1.69 -7.06 -10.81
N PHE A 4 1.24 -6.99 -9.57
CA PHE A 4 2.11 -6.53 -8.49
C PHE A 4 3.21 -7.58 -8.27
N PRO A 5 4.49 -7.18 -8.21
CA PRO A 5 5.58 -8.12 -8.01
C PRO A 5 5.54 -8.74 -6.61
N SER A 6 6.11 -9.93 -6.47
CA SER A 6 6.20 -10.60 -5.17
C SER A 6 7.19 -9.87 -4.28
N VAL A 7 6.72 -9.29 -3.19
CA VAL A 7 7.54 -8.52 -2.25
C VAL A 7 7.32 -9.04 -0.84
N LYS A 8 8.41 -9.37 -0.16
CA LYS A 8 8.34 -9.79 1.23
C LYS A 8 8.24 -8.56 2.14
N ALA A 9 7.30 -8.59 3.05
CA ALA A 9 7.07 -7.50 3.99
C ALA A 9 6.77 -8.06 5.37
N ARG A 10 6.69 -7.18 6.35
CA ARG A 10 6.37 -7.56 7.72
C ARG A 10 5.43 -6.52 8.29
N ASP A 11 4.34 -6.96 8.93
CA ASP A 11 3.47 -6.03 9.61
C ASP A 11 4.13 -5.50 10.90
N LEU A 12 3.52 -4.52 11.55
CA LEU A 12 4.10 -3.91 12.75
C LEU A 12 3.92 -4.80 14.00
N GLU A 13 3.19 -5.89 13.89
CA GLU A 13 3.10 -6.92 14.93
C GLU A 13 4.14 -8.03 14.73
N GLY A 14 4.98 -7.92 13.69
CA GLY A 14 6.08 -8.84 13.43
C GLY A 14 5.76 -10.03 12.54
N ARG A 15 4.57 -10.08 11.96
CA ARG A 15 4.21 -11.18 11.06
C ARG A 15 4.71 -10.95 9.65
N GLU A 16 5.29 -11.97 9.03
CA GLU A 16 5.74 -11.90 7.66
C GLU A 16 4.57 -12.09 6.70
N VAL A 17 4.52 -11.25 5.67
CA VAL A 17 3.48 -11.28 4.64
C VAL A 17 4.15 -11.08 3.29
N THR A 18 3.88 -11.94 2.34
CA THR A 18 4.34 -11.73 0.96
C THR A 18 3.23 -11.05 0.17
N ILE A 19 3.53 -9.90 -0.40
CA ILE A 19 2.57 -9.14 -1.22
C ILE A 19 2.72 -9.60 -2.66
N PRO A 20 1.64 -9.83 -3.43
CA PRO A 20 0.24 -9.73 -3.03
C PRO A 20 -0.36 -11.04 -2.51
N ASP A 21 0.32 -12.16 -2.68
CA ASP A 21 -0.26 -13.49 -2.44
C ASP A 21 -0.64 -13.76 -0.99
N GLY A 22 0.06 -13.13 -0.05
CA GLY A 22 -0.23 -13.26 1.39
C GLY A 22 -1.37 -12.37 1.87
N LEU A 23 -1.89 -11.49 1.01
CA LEU A 23 -3.04 -10.67 1.33
C LEU A 23 -4.33 -11.43 0.99
N PRO A 24 -5.47 -11.07 1.61
CA PRO A 24 -6.74 -11.71 1.26
C PRO A 24 -7.00 -11.64 -0.24
N PRO A 25 -7.54 -12.69 -0.87
CA PRO A 25 -7.79 -12.72 -2.32
C PRO A 25 -9.05 -11.96 -2.71
N THR A 26 -9.15 -10.73 -2.28
CA THR A 26 -10.27 -9.81 -2.52
C THR A 26 -9.68 -8.52 -3.10
N PRO A 27 -10.49 -7.56 -3.55
CA PRO A 27 -9.93 -6.29 -4.02
C PRO A 27 -9.11 -5.61 -2.92
N ARG A 28 -7.93 -5.10 -3.29
CA ARG A 28 -6.99 -4.51 -2.33
C ARG A 28 -6.40 -3.24 -2.87
N VAL A 29 -6.29 -2.25 -1.99
CA VAL A 29 -5.51 -1.05 -2.28
C VAL A 29 -4.16 -1.19 -1.58
N VAL A 30 -3.09 -0.99 -2.33
CA VAL A 30 -1.72 -0.97 -1.80
C VAL A 30 -1.18 0.44 -1.99
N ILE A 31 -0.77 1.06 -0.89
CA ILE A 31 -0.17 2.39 -0.92
C ILE A 31 1.33 2.24 -0.68
N LEU A 32 2.13 2.56 -1.68
CA LEU A 32 3.59 2.53 -1.57
C LEU A 32 4.09 3.89 -1.12
N ALA A 33 4.85 3.92 -0.03
CA ALA A 33 5.49 5.12 0.49
C ALA A 33 6.97 4.84 0.67
N PHE A 34 7.82 5.85 0.53
CA PHE A 34 9.27 5.68 0.52
C PHE A 34 9.98 6.56 1.55
N LYS A 35 9.30 7.54 2.11
CA LYS A 35 9.88 8.53 3.01
C LYS A 35 8.88 8.87 4.10
N ARG A 36 9.41 9.26 5.27
CA ARG A 36 8.58 9.62 6.41
C ARG A 36 7.57 10.73 6.10
N ARG A 37 7.99 11.74 5.33
CA ARG A 37 7.13 12.86 4.96
C ARG A 37 5.94 12.44 4.08
N HIS A 38 5.98 11.24 3.50
CA HIS A 38 4.88 10.72 2.68
C HIS A 38 3.63 10.46 3.48
N MET A 39 3.71 10.41 4.81
CA MET A 39 2.55 10.28 5.68
C MET A 39 1.49 11.35 5.41
N GLU A 40 1.93 12.58 5.14
CA GLU A 40 1.00 13.66 4.83
C GLU A 40 0.22 13.39 3.54
N LEU A 41 0.86 12.77 2.57
CA LEU A 41 0.19 12.38 1.32
C LEU A 41 -0.79 11.24 1.54
N ILE A 42 -0.41 10.26 2.37
CA ILE A 42 -1.30 9.14 2.71
C ILE A 42 -2.55 9.65 3.40
N GLU A 43 -2.41 10.61 4.31
CA GLU A 43 -3.53 11.19 5.03
C GLU A 43 -4.59 11.79 4.12
N THR A 44 -4.20 12.32 2.95
CA THR A 44 -5.17 12.86 2.00
C THR A 44 -6.08 11.78 1.41
N TRP A 45 -5.60 10.53 1.40
CA TRP A 45 -6.36 9.39 0.88
C TRP A 45 -7.25 8.72 1.92
N GLU A 46 -7.00 8.93 3.21
CA GLU A 46 -7.74 8.24 4.26
C GLU A 46 -9.26 8.40 4.14
N PRO A 47 -9.83 9.62 4.02
CA PRO A 47 -11.29 9.74 3.91
C PRO A 47 -11.84 9.11 2.63
N VAL A 48 -11.08 9.18 1.52
CA VAL A 48 -11.47 8.57 0.26
C VAL A 48 -11.57 7.06 0.40
N LEU A 49 -10.53 6.45 0.96
CA LEU A 49 -10.45 4.99 1.09
C LEU A 49 -11.41 4.44 2.14
N GLU A 50 -11.61 5.17 3.23
CA GLU A 50 -12.60 4.79 4.24
C GLU A 50 -14.01 4.76 3.66
N ALA A 51 -14.36 5.76 2.82
CA ALA A 51 -15.65 5.78 2.14
C ALA A 51 -15.81 4.59 1.20
N LEU A 52 -14.74 4.21 0.49
CA LEU A 52 -14.77 3.06 -0.40
C LEU A 52 -14.90 1.75 0.37
N GLU A 53 -14.18 1.61 1.48
CA GLU A 53 -14.29 0.43 2.34
C GLU A 53 -15.71 0.26 2.90
N SER A 54 -16.37 1.37 3.22
CA SER A 54 -17.75 1.35 3.72
C SER A 54 -18.73 0.84 2.68
N ARG A 55 -18.50 1.13 1.39
CA ARG A 55 -19.34 0.70 0.29
C ARG A 55 -18.98 -0.67 -0.25
N CYS A 56 -17.70 -1.05 -0.10
CA CYS A 56 -17.17 -2.32 -0.60
C CYS A 56 -16.52 -3.06 0.56
N ARG A 57 -17.26 -3.92 1.23
CA ARG A 57 -16.77 -4.62 2.43
C ARG A 57 -15.62 -5.57 2.17
N ARG A 58 -15.48 -6.01 0.92
CA ARG A 58 -14.39 -6.92 0.55
C ARG A 58 -13.10 -6.17 0.25
N LEU A 59 -13.16 -4.86 0.11
CA LEU A 59 -11.98 -4.04 -0.12
C LEU A 59 -11.16 -3.91 1.16
N SER A 60 -9.86 -4.12 1.06
CA SER A 60 -8.93 -3.85 2.14
C SER A 60 -7.86 -2.89 1.68
N VAL A 61 -7.31 -2.12 2.61
CA VAL A 61 -6.28 -1.10 2.34
C VAL A 61 -5.02 -1.44 3.11
N TRP A 62 -3.90 -1.43 2.42
CA TRP A 62 -2.60 -1.81 2.97
C TRP A 62 -1.58 -0.72 2.69
N GLU A 63 -0.97 -0.20 3.74
CA GLU A 63 0.13 0.76 3.60
C GLU A 63 1.44 0.00 3.57
N VAL A 64 2.28 0.28 2.58
CA VAL A 64 3.54 -0.42 2.39
C VAL A 64 4.70 0.58 2.32
N PRO A 65 5.27 0.93 3.48
CA PRO A 65 6.53 1.66 3.48
C PRO A 65 7.62 0.77 2.88
N ALA A 66 8.20 1.20 1.77
CA ALA A 66 9.25 0.45 1.08
C ALA A 66 10.60 1.12 1.32
N LEU A 67 11.54 0.36 1.86
CA LEU A 67 12.86 0.84 2.24
C LEU A 67 13.94 -0.01 1.58
N SER A 68 15.10 0.59 1.36
CA SER A 68 16.25 -0.13 0.81
C SER A 68 16.72 -1.22 1.77
N ARG A 69 17.21 -2.33 1.22
CA ARG A 69 17.79 -3.43 1.98
C ARG A 69 18.97 -3.00 2.86
N VAL A 70 19.62 -1.89 2.52
CA VAL A 70 20.74 -1.40 3.33
C VAL A 70 20.30 -1.05 4.75
N TYR A 71 19.02 -0.83 4.98
CA TYR A 71 18.47 -0.53 6.30
C TYR A 71 18.07 -1.77 7.10
N LEU A 72 18.25 -2.99 6.56
CA LEU A 72 17.92 -4.22 7.28
C LEU A 72 18.53 -4.31 8.67
N PRO A 73 19.81 -3.94 8.88
CA PRO A 73 20.40 -3.99 10.23
C PRO A 73 19.70 -3.07 11.22
N MET A 74 19.00 -2.03 10.75
CA MET A 74 18.26 -1.08 11.59
C MET A 74 16.78 -1.37 11.65
N ARG A 75 16.34 -2.51 11.11
CA ARG A 75 14.93 -2.86 11.00
C ARG A 75 14.17 -2.76 12.31
N GLY A 76 14.71 -3.33 13.36
CA GLY A 76 14.06 -3.30 14.67
C GLY A 76 13.82 -1.89 15.18
N PHE A 77 14.78 -1.00 14.97
CA PHE A 77 14.66 0.40 15.37
C PHE A 77 13.63 1.14 14.53
N ILE A 78 13.65 0.94 13.21
CA ILE A 78 12.73 1.62 12.28
C ILE A 78 11.30 1.13 12.51
N ASP A 79 11.09 -0.18 12.54
CA ASP A 79 9.77 -0.77 12.75
C ASP A 79 9.23 -0.43 14.13
N GLY A 80 10.10 -0.41 15.15
CA GLY A 80 9.72 -0.01 16.50
C GLY A 80 9.26 1.44 16.57
N GLY A 81 9.92 2.33 15.80
CA GLY A 81 9.50 3.72 15.69
C GLY A 81 8.11 3.87 15.08
N MET A 82 7.84 3.13 14.00
CA MET A 82 6.53 3.12 13.36
C MET A 82 5.47 2.55 14.29
N ARG A 83 5.78 1.45 14.96
CA ARG A 83 4.87 0.83 15.90
C ARG A 83 4.48 1.77 17.05
N SER A 84 5.44 2.54 17.55
CA SER A 84 5.18 3.52 18.61
C SER A 84 4.25 4.64 18.14
N GLY A 85 4.33 5.02 16.86
CA GLY A 85 3.48 6.06 16.29
C GLY A 85 2.10 5.56 15.86
N ILE A 86 1.95 4.26 15.67
CA ILE A 86 0.69 3.64 15.22
C ILE A 86 0.22 2.71 16.34
N THR A 87 -0.71 3.18 17.16
CA THR A 87 -1.15 2.46 18.36
C THR A 87 -2.33 1.52 18.13
N ASP A 88 -3.14 1.76 17.07
CA ASP A 88 -4.27 0.90 16.73
C ASP A 88 -3.78 -0.45 16.22
N PRO A 89 -4.17 -1.58 16.83
CA PRO A 89 -3.74 -2.91 16.38
C PRO A 89 -4.11 -3.21 14.94
N GLN A 90 -5.27 -2.79 14.48
CA GLN A 90 -5.69 -3.01 13.11
C GLN A 90 -4.81 -2.25 12.13
N ALA A 91 -4.47 -1.00 12.44
CA ALA A 91 -3.56 -0.20 11.61
C ALA A 91 -2.16 -0.83 11.56
N ARG A 92 -1.69 -1.40 12.69
CA ARG A 92 -0.40 -2.11 12.75
C ARG A 92 -0.38 -3.33 11.83
N GLN A 93 -1.49 -4.06 11.77
CA GLN A 93 -1.61 -5.25 10.91
C GLN A 93 -1.72 -4.89 9.44
N HIS A 94 -2.18 -3.67 9.12
CA HIS A 94 -2.34 -3.18 7.76
C HIS A 94 -1.19 -2.30 7.29
N THR A 95 -0.13 -2.18 8.09
CA THR A 95 1.10 -1.48 7.69
C THR A 95 2.20 -2.53 7.51
N LEU A 96 2.61 -2.73 6.26
CA LEU A 96 3.55 -3.77 5.88
C LEU A 96 4.86 -3.14 5.42
N THR A 97 5.88 -3.20 6.28
CA THR A 97 7.20 -2.64 5.96
C THR A 97 7.97 -3.61 5.07
N ALA A 98 8.40 -3.13 3.91
CA ALA A 98 9.16 -3.92 2.95
C ALA A 98 10.58 -3.39 2.82
N TYR A 99 11.58 -4.21 3.17
CA TYR A 99 12.98 -3.90 2.93
C TYR A 99 13.38 -4.64 1.65
N THR A 100 13.54 -3.90 0.57
CA THR A 100 13.63 -4.50 -0.76
C THR A 100 14.60 -3.73 -1.65
N ASP A 101 14.90 -4.28 -2.82
CA ASP A 101 15.64 -3.58 -3.87
C ASP A 101 14.69 -2.57 -4.52
N LEU A 102 14.81 -1.31 -4.12
CA LEU A 102 13.93 -0.24 -4.59
C LEU A 102 14.06 0.00 -6.09
N SER A 103 15.28 -0.14 -6.64
CA SER A 103 15.49 0.05 -8.07
C SER A 103 14.75 -1.01 -8.89
N ALA A 104 14.78 -2.26 -8.43
CA ALA A 104 14.04 -3.34 -9.08
C ALA A 104 12.54 -3.11 -8.97
N LEU A 105 12.07 -2.73 -7.80
CA LEU A 105 10.65 -2.44 -7.56
C LEU A 105 10.16 -1.33 -8.49
N ALA A 106 10.93 -0.24 -8.58
CA ALA A 106 10.59 0.89 -9.45
C ALA A 106 10.54 0.46 -10.92
N ARG A 107 11.48 -0.35 -11.34
CA ARG A 107 11.53 -0.85 -12.71
C ARG A 107 10.35 -1.75 -13.04
N GLU A 108 10.04 -2.67 -12.13
CA GLU A 108 8.93 -3.62 -12.32
C GLU A 108 7.57 -2.93 -12.32
N LEU A 109 7.40 -1.87 -11.51
CA LEU A 109 6.15 -1.14 -11.41
C LEU A 109 6.10 0.11 -12.29
N GLY A 110 7.21 0.47 -12.93
CA GLY A 110 7.27 1.67 -13.75
C GLY A 110 7.15 2.96 -12.95
N LEU A 111 7.77 3.00 -11.77
CA LEU A 111 7.72 4.19 -10.90
C LEU A 111 8.78 5.20 -11.33
N PRO A 112 8.38 6.45 -11.67
CA PRO A 112 9.34 7.45 -12.13
C PRO A 112 10.22 8.04 -11.02
N SER A 113 9.77 8.00 -9.76
CA SER A 113 10.59 8.53 -8.66
C SER A 113 10.14 7.92 -7.32
N PHE A 114 10.92 8.21 -6.27
CA PHE A 114 10.58 7.85 -4.89
C PHE A 114 10.17 9.09 -4.09
N ASP A 115 9.84 10.18 -4.76
CA ASP A 115 9.52 11.45 -4.10
C ASP A 115 8.04 11.65 -3.83
N THR A 116 7.22 10.66 -4.15
CA THR A 116 5.79 10.68 -3.90
C THR A 116 5.29 9.28 -3.55
N ILE A 117 4.02 9.17 -3.20
CA ILE A 117 3.38 7.88 -2.96
C ILE A 117 2.68 7.40 -4.22
N TYR A 118 2.43 6.09 -4.27
CA TYR A 118 1.67 5.47 -5.35
C TYR A 118 0.54 4.66 -4.73
N VAL A 119 -0.66 4.82 -5.28
CA VAL A 119 -1.86 4.12 -4.83
C VAL A 119 -2.25 3.14 -5.93
N LEU A 120 -2.21 1.85 -5.62
CA LEU A 120 -2.47 0.79 -6.60
C LEU A 120 -3.68 -0.02 -6.16
N LEU A 121 -4.63 -0.20 -7.07
CA LEU A 121 -5.78 -1.07 -6.83
C LEU A 121 -5.50 -2.43 -7.47
N LEU A 122 -5.53 -3.47 -6.66
CA LEU A 122 -5.26 -4.83 -7.10
C LEU A 122 -6.55 -5.64 -7.16
N ALA A 123 -6.74 -6.36 -8.27
CA ALA A 123 -7.78 -7.36 -8.38
C ALA A 123 -7.45 -8.57 -7.50
N PRO A 124 -8.41 -9.46 -7.22
CA PRO A 124 -8.16 -10.63 -6.37
C PRO A 124 -6.99 -11.52 -6.81
N ASP A 125 -6.66 -11.53 -8.11
CA ASP A 125 -5.54 -12.31 -8.64
C ASP A 125 -4.19 -11.58 -8.59
N GLY A 126 -4.17 -10.34 -8.06
CA GLY A 126 -2.95 -9.54 -7.97
C GLY A 126 -2.68 -8.63 -9.16
N ALA A 127 -3.56 -8.61 -10.16
CA ALA A 127 -3.40 -7.69 -11.29
C ALA A 127 -3.66 -6.26 -10.85
N ILE A 128 -2.84 -5.32 -11.35
CA ILE A 128 -3.01 -3.90 -11.08
C ILE A 128 -4.05 -3.36 -12.06
N VAL A 129 -5.21 -2.98 -11.54
CA VAL A 129 -6.33 -2.52 -12.37
C VAL A 129 -6.49 -1.00 -12.35
N TRP A 130 -5.85 -0.31 -11.41
CA TRP A 130 -5.84 1.14 -11.35
C TRP A 130 -4.60 1.64 -10.63
N ARG A 131 -4.12 2.80 -11.03
CA ARG A 131 -2.95 3.44 -10.44
C ARG A 131 -3.20 4.92 -10.22
N GLY A 132 -2.76 5.43 -9.07
CA GLY A 132 -2.72 6.86 -8.78
C GLY A 132 -1.42 7.22 -8.09
N GLN A 133 -1.16 8.52 -7.94
CA GLN A 133 0.04 9.00 -7.28
C GLN A 133 -0.19 10.37 -6.64
N GLY A 134 0.65 10.68 -5.66
CA GLY A 134 0.60 11.97 -4.95
C GLY A 134 -0.62 12.09 -4.07
N PRO A 135 -0.98 13.33 -3.70
CA PRO A 135 -2.16 13.56 -2.87
C PRO A 135 -3.45 13.22 -3.62
N ALA A 136 -4.48 12.85 -2.86
CA ALA A 136 -5.80 12.58 -3.43
C ALA A 136 -6.38 13.88 -3.99
N ASP A 137 -6.86 13.82 -5.22
CA ASP A 137 -7.57 14.93 -5.85
C ASP A 137 -8.94 14.44 -6.36
N ALA A 138 -9.75 15.34 -6.86
CA ALA A 138 -11.11 15.01 -7.30
C ALA A 138 -11.10 14.01 -8.44
N GLU A 139 -10.18 14.15 -9.39
CA GLU A 139 -10.07 13.27 -10.55
C GLU A 139 -9.71 11.85 -10.13
N GLN A 140 -8.67 11.70 -9.31
CA GLN A 140 -8.25 10.39 -8.82
C GLN A 140 -9.28 9.76 -7.90
N THR A 141 -9.96 10.55 -7.07
CA THR A 141 -11.02 10.07 -6.20
C THR A 141 -12.16 9.46 -7.00
N ALA A 142 -12.59 10.14 -8.07
CA ALA A 142 -13.63 9.61 -8.95
C ALA A 142 -13.16 8.35 -9.67
N ALA A 143 -11.93 8.36 -10.18
CA ALA A 143 -11.38 7.24 -10.95
C ALA A 143 -11.23 5.97 -10.11
N ILE A 144 -10.72 6.08 -8.89
CA ILE A 144 -10.57 4.89 -8.03
C ILE A 144 -11.93 4.37 -7.61
N GLY A 145 -12.91 5.26 -7.38
CA GLY A 145 -14.27 4.86 -7.05
C GLY A 145 -14.90 4.00 -8.14
N GLU A 146 -14.75 4.42 -9.40
CA GLU A 146 -15.26 3.65 -10.54
C GLU A 146 -14.53 2.31 -10.67
N ALA A 147 -13.21 2.31 -10.50
CA ALA A 147 -12.43 1.08 -10.61
C ALA A 147 -12.79 0.06 -9.53
N VAL A 148 -13.04 0.52 -8.31
CA VAL A 148 -13.47 -0.34 -7.21
C VAL A 148 -14.84 -0.95 -7.51
N GLU A 149 -15.77 -0.16 -8.05
CA GLU A 149 -17.11 -0.65 -8.40
C GLU A 149 -17.02 -1.75 -9.47
N GLU A 150 -16.14 -1.59 -10.45
CA GLU A 150 -15.95 -2.59 -11.50
C GLU A 150 -15.41 -3.92 -10.99
N LEU A 151 -14.73 -3.92 -9.84
CA LEU A 151 -14.23 -5.15 -9.22
C LEU A 151 -15.31 -5.89 -8.42
N ALA A 152 -16.55 -5.51 -8.60
CA ALA A 152 -17.71 -6.17 -8.03
C ALA A 152 -17.73 -6.13 -6.50
N CYS A 153 -18.04 -4.96 -6.00
CA CYS A 153 -18.38 -4.77 -4.60
C CYS A 153 -19.85 -5.13 -4.33
N GLY A 154 -20.46 -5.66 -5.35
CA GLY A 154 -21.83 -6.13 -5.27
C GLY A 154 -21.92 -7.62 -5.19
#